data_e3b5a97e676c5ba2e35e12620ccccc5c
#
_entry.id   e3b5a97e676c5ba2e35e12620ccccc5c
#
_cell.length_a   1.000
_cell.length_b   1.000
_cell.length_c   1.000
_cell.angle_alpha   90.00
_cell.angle_beta   90.00
_cell.angle_gamma   90.00
#
_symmetry.space_group_name_H-M   'P 1'
#
loop_
_entity.id
_entity.type
_entity.pdbx_description
1 polymer ?
#
loop_
_entity_poly.entity_id
_entity_poly.type
_entity_poly.pdbx_seq_one_letter_code
_entity_poly.pdbx_strand_id
1 'polypeptide(L)'
;MPSVTLPQKENALFKRILRCYEHKQYRNGLKFCKQILSNPKFAEHGETLAMKGLTLNCLGKKEDAYELVRRGLRNDLKSHVCWHVYGLLQRSDKKYDEAIKCYRNALKWDKDNLQILRDLSLLQIQMRDLEGYRETRYQLLQLRPGQRASWIGYAVAYHLLEDFEMAAKIVEEFRKTQQVR
;
A
#
# COMPACT_ATOMS: atom_id res chain seq x y z
N MET A 1 1.75 12.24 20.14
CA MET A 1 2.71 11.40 20.91
C MET A 1 3.73 10.85 19.94
N PRO A 2 5.01 10.74 20.30
CA PRO A 2 5.97 10.09 19.40
C PRO A 2 5.59 8.61 19.20
N SER A 3 5.75 8.13 17.98
CA SER A 3 5.50 6.73 17.63
C SER A 3 6.41 5.82 18.46
N VAL A 4 5.84 4.76 19.04
CA VAL A 4 6.61 3.78 19.81
C VAL A 4 7.39 2.92 18.82
N THR A 5 8.72 2.97 18.91
CA THR A 5 9.59 2.12 18.09
C THR A 5 9.70 0.74 18.72
N LEU A 6 9.46 -0.31 17.94
CA LEU A 6 9.60 -1.68 18.39
C LEU A 6 11.08 -2.07 18.56
N PRO A 7 11.45 -2.74 19.66
CA PRO A 7 12.77 -3.36 19.79
C PRO A 7 12.99 -4.45 18.73
N GLN A 8 14.23 -4.89 18.58
CA GLN A 8 14.61 -5.86 17.55
C GLN A 8 13.76 -7.14 17.55
N LYS A 9 13.48 -7.69 18.71
CA LYS A 9 12.66 -8.92 18.85
C LYS A 9 11.23 -8.72 18.32
N GLU A 10 10.57 -7.67 18.77
CA GLU A 10 9.19 -7.34 18.37
C GLU A 10 9.13 -6.90 16.93
N ASN A 11 10.15 -6.21 16.43
CA ASN A 11 10.25 -5.83 15.03
C ASN A 11 10.37 -7.07 14.12
N ALA A 12 11.10 -8.09 14.54
CA ALA A 12 11.17 -9.37 13.81
C ALA A 12 9.81 -10.06 13.76
N LEU A 13 9.04 -10.01 14.86
CA LEU A 13 7.66 -10.52 14.89
C LEU A 13 6.76 -9.73 13.96
N PHE A 14 6.90 -8.42 13.91
CA PHE A 14 6.14 -7.55 13.02
C PHE A 14 6.38 -7.92 11.55
N LYS A 15 7.63 -8.16 11.17
CA LYS A 15 7.97 -8.62 9.81
C LYS A 15 7.32 -9.97 9.48
N ARG A 16 7.19 -10.86 10.46
CA ARG A 16 6.46 -12.12 10.28
C ARG A 16 4.97 -11.90 10.07
N ILE A 17 4.38 -10.90 10.74
CA ILE A 17 2.96 -10.52 10.52
C ILE A 17 2.76 -10.11 9.06
N LEU A 18 3.64 -9.28 8.52
CA LEU A 18 3.57 -8.85 7.12
C LEU A 18 3.67 -10.03 6.15
N ARG A 19 4.59 -10.97 6.40
CA ARG A 19 4.72 -12.18 5.59
C ARG A 19 3.49 -13.08 5.68
N CYS A 20 2.94 -13.25 6.87
CA CYS A 20 1.72 -14.03 7.06
C CYS A 20 0.55 -13.45 6.28
N TYR A 21 0.43 -12.13 6.25
CA TYR A 21 -0.59 -11.47 5.45
C TYR A 21 -0.39 -11.73 3.95
N GLU A 22 0.83 -11.58 3.44
CA GLU A 22 1.16 -11.83 2.04
C GLU A 22 0.89 -13.27 1.61
N HIS A 23 1.18 -14.23 2.49
CA HIS A 23 0.98 -15.66 2.24
C HIS A 23 -0.38 -16.20 2.68
N LYS A 24 -1.31 -15.32 3.04
CA LYS A 24 -2.67 -15.66 3.47
C LYS A 24 -2.70 -16.58 4.71
N GLN A 25 -1.68 -16.51 5.53
CA GLN A 25 -1.57 -17.26 6.81
C GLN A 25 -2.13 -16.42 7.96
N TYR A 26 -3.41 -16.08 7.88
CA TYR A 26 -4.03 -15.08 8.74
C TYR A 26 -4.03 -15.46 10.23
N ARG A 27 -4.32 -16.72 10.54
CA ARG A 27 -4.33 -17.19 11.93
C ARG A 27 -2.94 -17.11 12.57
N ASN A 28 -1.89 -17.45 11.82
CA ASN A 28 -0.51 -17.32 12.29
C ASN A 28 -0.15 -15.86 12.50
N GLY A 29 -0.56 -14.98 11.59
CA GLY A 29 -0.38 -13.54 11.74
C GLY A 29 -1.00 -13.01 13.04
N LEU A 30 -2.20 -13.46 13.39
CA LEU A 30 -2.87 -13.07 14.64
C LEU A 30 -2.09 -13.52 15.88
N LYS A 31 -1.48 -14.71 15.85
CA LYS A 31 -0.63 -15.19 16.95
C LYS A 31 0.56 -14.27 17.19
N PHE A 32 1.21 -13.81 16.12
CA PHE A 32 2.32 -12.86 16.22
C PHE A 32 1.86 -11.49 16.71
N CYS A 33 0.70 -11.01 16.26
CA CYS A 33 0.10 -9.79 16.78
C CYS A 33 -0.12 -9.89 18.30
N LYS A 34 -0.66 -11.03 18.77
CA LYS A 34 -0.90 -11.27 20.20
C LYS A 34 0.41 -11.24 20.99
N GLN A 35 1.49 -11.81 20.44
CA GLN A 35 2.80 -11.79 21.10
C GLN A 35 3.33 -10.36 21.31
N ILE A 36 3.15 -9.48 20.33
CA ILE A 36 3.55 -8.08 20.48
C ILE A 36 2.63 -7.33 21.44
N LEU A 37 1.31 -7.43 21.25
CA LEU A 37 0.31 -6.65 21.99
C LEU A 37 0.12 -7.11 23.42
N SER A 38 0.55 -8.31 23.79
CA SER A 38 0.49 -8.80 25.17
C SER A 38 1.48 -8.11 26.10
N ASN A 39 2.52 -7.49 25.55
CA ASN A 39 3.44 -6.67 26.32
C ASN A 39 2.79 -5.29 26.54
N PRO A 40 2.61 -4.85 27.82
CA PRO A 40 1.99 -3.54 28.10
C PRO A 40 2.66 -2.36 27.43
N LYS A 41 3.97 -2.44 27.19
CA LYS A 41 4.73 -1.39 26.51
C LYS A 41 4.31 -1.21 25.03
N PHE A 42 3.82 -2.26 24.40
CA PHE A 42 3.46 -2.28 22.98
C PHE A 42 1.99 -2.57 22.72
N ALA A 43 1.17 -2.62 23.77
CA ALA A 43 -0.27 -2.91 23.68
C ALA A 43 -1.03 -1.93 22.77
N GLU A 44 -0.52 -0.72 22.62
CA GLU A 44 -1.09 0.34 21.79
C GLU A 44 -0.21 0.67 20.57
N HIS A 45 0.68 -0.22 20.16
CA HIS A 45 1.50 0.00 18.97
C HIS A 45 0.62 0.09 17.72
N GLY A 46 0.58 1.28 17.11
CA GLY A 46 -0.37 1.63 16.05
C GLY A 46 -0.30 0.69 14.85
N GLU A 47 0.89 0.43 14.34
CA GLU A 47 1.07 -0.42 13.16
C GLU A 47 0.66 -1.87 13.42
N THR A 48 0.93 -2.40 14.62
CA THR A 48 0.53 -3.76 15.00
C THR A 48 -0.99 -3.86 15.13
N LEU A 49 -1.64 -2.87 15.74
CA LEU A 49 -3.10 -2.81 15.82
C LEU A 49 -3.74 -2.75 14.43
N ALA A 50 -3.18 -1.95 13.54
CA ALA A 50 -3.66 -1.83 12.16
C ALA A 50 -3.52 -3.16 11.40
N MET A 51 -2.37 -3.83 11.49
CA MET A 51 -2.16 -5.13 10.84
C MET A 51 -3.03 -6.22 11.43
N LYS A 52 -3.29 -6.20 12.73
CA LYS A 52 -4.26 -7.11 13.37
C LYS A 52 -5.65 -6.90 12.78
N GLY A 53 -6.07 -5.64 12.65
CA GLY A 53 -7.36 -5.30 12.04
C GLY A 53 -7.46 -5.78 10.60
N LEU A 54 -6.45 -5.52 9.78
CA LEU A 54 -6.40 -5.96 8.38
C LEU A 54 -6.51 -7.49 8.27
N THR A 55 -5.80 -8.22 9.14
CA THR A 55 -5.83 -9.68 9.18
C THR A 55 -7.22 -10.19 9.58
N LEU A 56 -7.87 -9.56 10.56
CA LEU A 56 -9.24 -9.90 10.97
C LEU A 56 -10.25 -9.67 9.85
N ASN A 57 -10.06 -8.63 9.05
CA ASN A 57 -10.90 -8.38 7.88
C ASN A 57 -10.85 -9.55 6.89
N CYS A 58 -9.66 -10.10 6.67
CA CYS A 58 -9.48 -11.28 5.81
C CYS A 58 -10.18 -12.52 6.36
N LEU A 59 -10.45 -12.57 7.66
CA LEU A 59 -11.19 -13.65 8.32
C LEU A 59 -12.69 -13.34 8.45
N GLY A 60 -13.17 -12.28 7.83
CA GLY A 60 -14.59 -11.93 7.83
C GLY A 60 -15.06 -11.10 9.03
N LYS A 61 -14.16 -10.66 9.90
CA LYS A 61 -14.48 -9.86 11.10
C LYS A 61 -14.34 -8.37 10.81
N LYS A 62 -15.20 -7.84 9.97
CA LYS A 62 -15.14 -6.48 9.42
C LYS A 62 -15.23 -5.39 10.50
N GLU A 63 -16.16 -5.52 11.43
CA GLU A 63 -16.40 -4.49 12.47
C GLU A 63 -15.20 -4.36 13.40
N ASP A 64 -14.67 -5.50 13.88
CA ASP A 64 -13.46 -5.53 14.69
C ASP A 64 -12.26 -4.98 13.94
N ALA A 65 -12.18 -5.27 12.63
CA ALA A 65 -11.13 -4.77 11.77
C ALA A 65 -11.12 -3.23 11.72
N TYR A 66 -12.27 -2.61 11.46
CA TYR A 66 -12.37 -1.15 11.42
C TYR A 66 -12.01 -0.50 12.76
N GLU A 67 -12.47 -1.06 13.84
CA GLU A 67 -12.17 -0.54 15.18
C GLU A 67 -10.67 -0.55 15.46
N LEU A 68 -10.00 -1.68 15.21
CA LEU A 68 -8.56 -1.82 15.43
C LEU A 68 -7.71 -0.95 14.48
N VAL A 69 -8.08 -0.86 13.22
CA VAL A 69 -7.37 -0.03 12.26
C VAL A 69 -7.49 1.45 12.61
N ARG A 70 -8.68 1.90 12.95
CA ARG A 70 -8.90 3.29 13.39
C ARG A 70 -8.13 3.62 14.67
N ARG A 71 -8.13 2.69 15.62
CA ARG A 71 -7.37 2.83 16.87
C ARG A 71 -5.87 2.91 16.59
N GLY A 72 -5.36 2.03 15.75
CA GLY A 72 -3.96 2.05 15.34
C GLY A 72 -3.57 3.37 14.67
N LEU A 73 -4.42 3.86 13.78
CA LEU A 73 -4.20 5.13 13.10
C LEU A 73 -4.22 6.33 14.08
N ARG A 74 -5.17 6.35 15.03
CA ARG A 74 -5.20 7.39 16.06
C ARG A 74 -3.93 7.41 16.92
N ASN A 75 -3.34 6.24 17.15
CA ASN A 75 -2.11 6.12 17.93
C ASN A 75 -0.87 6.54 17.14
N ASP A 76 -0.92 6.50 15.82
CA ASP A 76 0.22 6.85 14.96
C ASP A 76 -0.26 7.46 13.63
N LEU A 77 -0.66 8.75 13.68
CA LEU A 77 -1.17 9.48 12.52
C LEU A 77 -0.13 9.75 11.44
N LYS A 78 1.16 9.59 11.74
CA LYS A 78 2.25 9.79 10.80
C LYS A 78 2.77 8.47 10.20
N SER A 79 2.12 7.36 10.49
CA SER A 79 2.50 6.06 9.96
C SER A 79 1.92 5.84 8.56
N HIS A 80 2.80 5.67 7.57
CA HIS A 80 2.36 5.26 6.25
C HIS A 80 1.72 3.86 6.26
N VAL A 81 2.16 2.98 7.17
CA VAL A 81 1.58 1.64 7.32
C VAL A 81 0.12 1.73 7.75
N CYS A 82 -0.19 2.53 8.78
CA CYS A 82 -1.56 2.68 9.26
C CYS A 82 -2.49 3.28 8.20
N TRP A 83 -2.05 4.30 7.48
CA TRP A 83 -2.83 4.90 6.39
C TRP A 83 -3.02 3.93 5.23
N HIS A 84 -1.96 3.19 4.84
CA HIS A 84 -2.05 2.19 3.79
C HIS A 84 -3.03 1.07 4.15
N VAL A 85 -2.94 0.55 5.36
CA VAL A 85 -3.85 -0.49 5.87
C VAL A 85 -5.29 0.01 5.89
N TYR A 86 -5.53 1.25 6.33
CA TYR A 86 -6.88 1.82 6.31
C TYR A 86 -7.41 1.92 4.88
N GLY A 87 -6.56 2.32 3.93
CA GLY A 87 -6.92 2.33 2.51
C GLY A 87 -7.26 0.94 1.98
N LEU A 88 -6.49 -0.08 2.32
CA LEU A 88 -6.77 -1.47 1.94
C LEU A 88 -8.11 -1.94 2.49
N LEU A 89 -8.42 -1.59 3.72
CA LEU A 89 -9.69 -1.92 4.36
C LEU A 89 -10.86 -1.24 3.65
N GLN A 90 -10.75 0.03 3.34
CA GLN A 90 -11.75 0.80 2.60
C GLN A 90 -11.96 0.21 1.19
N ARG A 91 -10.88 -0.17 0.51
CA ARG A 91 -10.95 -0.82 -0.80
C ARG A 91 -11.71 -2.15 -0.73
N SER A 92 -11.45 -2.97 0.28
CA SER A 92 -12.15 -4.24 0.47
C SER A 92 -13.66 -4.04 0.64
N ASP A 93 -14.07 -2.88 1.13
CA ASP A 93 -15.46 -2.47 1.35
C ASP A 93 -16.01 -1.65 0.17
N LYS A 94 -15.29 -1.62 -0.94
CA LYS A 94 -15.64 -0.90 -2.18
C LYS A 94 -15.81 0.62 -2.00
N LYS A 95 -15.23 1.17 -0.95
CA LYS A 95 -15.17 2.61 -0.70
C LYS A 95 -13.91 3.20 -1.36
N TYR A 96 -13.90 3.22 -2.69
CA TYR A 96 -12.69 3.52 -3.47
C TYR A 96 -12.21 4.95 -3.30
N ASP A 97 -13.10 5.94 -3.23
CA ASP A 97 -12.71 7.33 -3.01
C ASP A 97 -12.00 7.52 -1.66
N GLU A 98 -12.53 6.89 -0.61
CA GLU A 98 -11.93 6.92 0.71
C GLU A 98 -10.57 6.20 0.72
N ALA A 99 -10.47 5.07 0.02
CA ALA A 99 -9.21 4.34 -0.11
C ALA A 99 -8.14 5.19 -0.78
N ILE A 100 -8.47 5.90 -1.85
CA ILE A 100 -7.54 6.81 -2.54
C ILE A 100 -7.04 7.91 -1.60
N LYS A 101 -7.91 8.51 -0.81
CA LYS A 101 -7.54 9.51 0.19
C LYS A 101 -6.55 8.94 1.22
N CYS A 102 -6.79 7.71 1.67
CA CYS A 102 -5.89 7.01 2.60
C CYS A 102 -4.52 6.75 1.98
N TYR A 103 -4.46 6.31 0.73
CA TYR A 103 -3.20 6.08 0.03
C TYR A 103 -2.42 7.40 -0.18
N ARG A 104 -3.11 8.48 -0.50
CA ARG A 104 -2.48 9.80 -0.62
C ARG A 104 -1.92 10.28 0.72
N ASN A 105 -2.64 10.04 1.82
CA ASN A 105 -2.14 10.33 3.16
C ASN A 105 -0.92 9.48 3.50
N ALA A 106 -0.93 8.19 3.15
CA ALA A 106 0.23 7.32 3.36
C ALA A 106 1.46 7.83 2.61
N LEU A 107 1.29 8.29 1.37
CA LEU A 107 2.38 8.81 0.54
C LEU A 107 2.96 10.14 1.07
N LYS A 108 2.24 10.88 1.89
CA LYS A 108 2.82 12.06 2.58
C LYS A 108 3.96 11.68 3.52
N TRP A 109 3.90 10.48 4.10
CA TRP A 109 4.87 10.00 5.08
C TRP A 109 5.93 9.06 4.48
N ASP A 110 5.65 8.48 3.33
CA ASP A 110 6.56 7.62 2.55
C ASP A 110 6.26 7.77 1.06
N LYS A 111 6.69 8.89 0.47
CA LYS A 111 6.30 9.32 -0.87
C LYS A 111 6.73 8.38 -2.00
N ASP A 112 7.80 7.62 -1.82
CA ASP A 112 8.37 6.72 -2.83
C ASP A 112 8.05 5.25 -2.56
N ASN A 113 7.04 4.97 -1.75
CA ASN A 113 6.62 3.61 -1.45
C ASN A 113 5.96 2.97 -2.67
N LEU A 114 6.64 2.00 -3.25
CA LEU A 114 6.23 1.35 -4.49
C LEU A 114 4.90 0.62 -4.36
N GLN A 115 4.67 -0.06 -3.24
CA GLN A 115 3.43 -0.81 -3.05
C GLN A 115 2.23 0.11 -2.96
N ILE A 116 2.35 1.21 -2.23
CA ILE A 116 1.27 2.20 -2.10
C ILE A 116 1.00 2.86 -3.46
N LEU A 117 2.04 3.21 -4.21
CA LEU A 117 1.89 3.78 -5.55
C LEU A 117 1.20 2.81 -6.51
N ARG A 118 1.55 1.52 -6.47
CA ARG A 118 0.89 0.49 -7.27
C ARG A 118 -0.58 0.36 -6.90
N ASP A 119 -0.90 0.29 -5.61
CA ASP A 119 -2.27 0.20 -5.12
C ASP A 119 -3.07 1.43 -5.53
N LEU A 120 -2.49 2.62 -5.43
CA LEU A 120 -3.12 3.87 -5.88
C LEU A 120 -3.42 3.83 -7.38
N SER A 121 -2.45 3.42 -8.21
CA SER A 121 -2.63 3.38 -9.66
C SER A 121 -3.77 2.44 -10.08
N LEU A 122 -3.92 1.30 -9.40
CA LEU A 122 -5.01 0.34 -9.67
C LEU A 122 -6.38 0.95 -9.35
N LEU A 123 -6.52 1.70 -8.28
CA LEU A 123 -7.77 2.37 -7.96
C LEU A 123 -8.05 3.54 -8.89
N GLN A 124 -7.03 4.29 -9.28
CA GLN A 124 -7.20 5.41 -10.21
C GLN A 124 -7.75 4.93 -11.57
N ILE A 125 -7.20 3.84 -12.12
CA ILE A 125 -7.69 3.30 -13.38
C ILE A 125 -9.11 2.74 -13.23
N GLN A 126 -9.42 2.10 -12.10
CA GLN A 126 -10.76 1.58 -11.83
C GLN A 126 -11.80 2.70 -11.72
N MET A 127 -11.41 3.82 -11.12
CA MET A 127 -12.27 5.00 -10.97
C MET A 127 -12.25 5.93 -12.18
N ARG A 128 -11.54 5.55 -13.24
CA ARG A 128 -11.39 6.36 -14.47
C ARG A 128 -10.72 7.72 -14.24
N ASP A 129 -9.93 7.85 -13.20
CA ASP A 129 -9.03 9.00 -13.01
C ASP A 129 -7.76 8.79 -13.84
N LEU A 130 -7.87 9.02 -15.15
CA LEU A 130 -6.80 8.71 -16.10
C LEU A 130 -5.61 9.67 -15.97
N GLU A 131 -5.84 10.93 -15.66
CA GLU A 131 -4.77 11.89 -15.40
C GLU A 131 -3.97 11.52 -14.16
N GLY A 132 -4.65 11.20 -13.05
CA GLY A 132 -3.99 10.71 -11.84
C GLY A 132 -3.23 9.40 -12.07
N TYR A 133 -3.81 8.48 -12.84
CA TYR A 133 -3.16 7.24 -13.24
C TYR A 133 -1.85 7.50 -13.98
N ARG A 134 -1.86 8.41 -14.96
CA ARG A 134 -0.66 8.79 -15.71
C ARG A 134 0.44 9.34 -14.78
N GLU A 135 0.09 10.24 -13.87
CA GLU A 135 1.03 10.81 -12.91
C GLU A 135 1.66 9.75 -12.02
N THR A 136 0.84 8.86 -11.47
CA THR A 136 1.31 7.77 -10.61
C THR A 136 2.19 6.79 -11.38
N ARG A 137 1.82 6.43 -12.60
CA ARG A 137 2.61 5.54 -13.46
C ARG A 137 3.94 6.19 -13.87
N TYR A 138 3.97 7.51 -14.11
CA TYR A 138 5.22 8.23 -14.33
C TYR A 138 6.16 8.14 -13.12
N GLN A 139 5.64 8.35 -11.93
CA GLN A 139 6.40 8.25 -10.69
C GLN A 139 6.98 6.83 -10.50
N LEU A 140 6.19 5.79 -10.77
CA LEU A 140 6.65 4.40 -10.75
C LEU A 140 7.76 4.15 -11.77
N LEU A 141 7.66 4.71 -12.97
CA LEU A 141 8.70 4.61 -13.98
C LEU A 141 10.01 5.26 -13.52
N GLN A 142 9.94 6.45 -12.91
CA GLN A 142 11.11 7.14 -12.38
C GLN A 142 11.81 6.32 -11.28
N LEU A 143 11.03 5.66 -10.43
CA LEU A 143 11.56 4.85 -9.32
C LEU A 143 12.10 3.49 -9.76
N ARG A 144 11.53 2.91 -10.82
CA ARG A 144 11.89 1.58 -11.33
C ARG A 144 11.99 1.56 -12.86
N PRO A 145 12.93 2.29 -13.46
CA PRO A 145 13.07 2.35 -14.92
C PRO A 145 13.55 1.03 -15.55
N GLY A 146 14.13 0.13 -14.75
CA GLY A 146 14.56 -1.19 -15.21
C GLY A 146 13.44 -2.22 -15.34
N GLN A 147 12.25 -1.95 -14.82
CA GLN A 147 11.11 -2.86 -14.87
C GLN A 147 10.24 -2.59 -16.10
N ARG A 148 10.02 -3.63 -16.91
CA ARG A 148 9.16 -3.57 -18.09
C ARG A 148 7.76 -3.04 -17.74
N ALA A 149 7.17 -3.51 -16.64
CA ALA A 149 5.85 -3.11 -16.21
C ALA A 149 5.72 -1.60 -15.98
N SER A 150 6.79 -0.91 -15.56
CA SER A 150 6.80 0.54 -15.37
C SER A 150 6.60 1.30 -16.68
N TRP A 151 7.28 0.86 -17.75
CA TRP A 151 7.16 1.44 -19.09
C TRP A 151 5.80 1.17 -19.71
N ILE A 152 5.35 -0.09 -19.62
CA ILE A 152 4.05 -0.50 -20.18
C ILE A 152 2.91 0.27 -19.49
N GLY A 153 2.93 0.37 -18.17
CA GLY A 153 1.91 1.11 -17.43
C GLY A 153 1.83 2.58 -17.83
N TYR A 154 2.97 3.22 -18.04
CA TYR A 154 3.02 4.62 -18.49
C TYR A 154 2.49 4.77 -19.93
N ALA A 155 2.88 3.88 -20.84
CA ALA A 155 2.35 3.88 -22.21
C ALA A 155 0.84 3.66 -22.24
N VAL A 156 0.33 2.73 -21.42
CA VAL A 156 -1.11 2.47 -21.29
C VAL A 156 -1.85 3.72 -20.80
N ALA A 157 -1.27 4.48 -19.86
CA ALA A 157 -1.88 5.71 -19.37
C ALA A 157 -2.13 6.70 -20.51
N TYR A 158 -1.14 6.93 -21.37
CA TYR A 158 -1.29 7.81 -22.52
C TYR A 158 -2.26 7.25 -23.57
N HIS A 159 -2.25 5.94 -23.78
CA HIS A 159 -3.21 5.30 -24.68
C HIS A 159 -4.66 5.54 -24.21
N LEU A 160 -4.92 5.39 -22.92
CA LEU A 160 -6.25 5.63 -22.33
C LEU A 160 -6.67 7.09 -22.41
N LEU A 161 -5.70 8.02 -22.38
CA LEU A 161 -5.93 9.46 -22.60
C LEU A 161 -6.02 9.84 -24.08
N GLU A 162 -6.00 8.85 -24.97
CA GLU A 162 -6.06 9.02 -26.43
C GLU A 162 -4.87 9.80 -27.02
N ASP A 163 -3.78 9.90 -26.29
CA ASP A 163 -2.51 10.41 -26.81
C ASP A 163 -1.67 9.25 -27.34
N PHE A 164 -2.06 8.73 -28.50
CA PHE A 164 -1.44 7.56 -29.12
C PHE A 164 -0.01 7.82 -29.58
N GLU A 165 0.29 9.05 -29.99
CA GLU A 165 1.63 9.43 -30.41
C GLU A 165 2.62 9.32 -29.24
N MET A 166 2.25 9.84 -28.07
CA MET A 166 3.09 9.76 -26.89
C MET A 166 3.21 8.31 -26.38
N ALA A 167 2.12 7.55 -26.42
CA ALA A 167 2.13 6.13 -26.06
C ALA A 167 3.14 5.35 -26.93
N ALA A 168 3.13 5.59 -28.25
CA ALA A 168 4.07 4.96 -29.19
C ALA A 168 5.53 5.37 -28.90
N LYS A 169 5.78 6.62 -28.58
CA LYS A 169 7.13 7.11 -28.21
C LYS A 169 7.67 6.40 -26.97
N ILE A 170 6.84 6.19 -25.96
CA ILE A 170 7.24 5.51 -24.71
C ILE A 170 7.63 4.05 -25.01
N VAL A 171 6.84 3.33 -25.80
CA VAL A 171 7.14 1.96 -26.20
C VAL A 171 8.45 1.90 -27.00
N GLU A 172 8.67 2.85 -27.92
CA GLU A 172 9.89 2.89 -28.73
C GLU A 172 11.14 3.18 -27.88
N GLU A 173 11.04 4.10 -26.92
CA GLU A 173 12.13 4.37 -25.98
C GLU A 173 12.47 3.14 -25.15
N PHE A 174 11.45 2.43 -24.67
CA PHE A 174 11.66 1.18 -23.96
C PHE A 174 12.37 0.16 -24.84
N ARG A 175 11.95 -0.01 -26.10
CA ARG A 175 12.57 -0.93 -27.05
C ARG A 175 14.06 -0.62 -27.24
N LYS A 176 14.42 0.66 -27.38
CA LYS A 176 15.82 1.10 -27.51
C LYS A 176 16.66 0.70 -26.28
N THR A 177 16.09 0.81 -25.06
CA THR A 177 16.83 0.40 -23.85
C THR A 177 17.12 -1.09 -23.80
N GLN A 178 16.35 -1.95 -24.50
CA GLN A 178 16.55 -3.39 -24.54
C GLN A 178 17.57 -3.82 -25.61
N GLN A 179 17.87 -2.97 -26.61
CA GLN A 179 18.80 -3.29 -27.70
C GLN A 179 20.28 -3.11 -27.33
N VAL A 180 20.56 -2.49 -26.19
CA VAL A 180 21.91 -2.16 -25.73
C VAL A 180 22.53 -3.28 -24.86
N ARG A 181 21.89 -4.45 -24.82
CA ARG A 181 22.41 -5.62 -24.08
C ARG A 181 22.94 -6.68 -25.03
#